data_30bf27ed3c47d002094b302b8af37dbc
#
_entry.id   30bf27ed3c47d002094b302b8af37dbc
#
_cell.length_a   1.000
_cell.length_b   1.000
_cell.length_c   1.000
_cell.angle_alpha   90.00
_cell.angle_beta   90.00
_cell.angle_gamma   90.00
#
_symmetry.space_group_name_H-M   'P 1'
#
loop_
_entity.id
_entity.type
_entity.pdbx_description
1 polymer ?
#
loop_
_entity_poly.entity_id
_entity_poly.type
_entity_poly.pdbx_seq_one_letter_code
_entity_poly.pdbx_strand_id
1 'polypeptide(L)'
;MDLIKVSATSRTSAVAGAIAGIVREHHRAEVQAIGAGAVNQAVKALVLATTYLKNDGIFVSCVPEFADVTIEDKVRTAIKLVIEPSANSTFSSIGYPAHSIRTADLPQV
;
A
#
# COMPACT_ATOMS: atom_id res chain seq x y z
N MET A 1 1.72 5.65 16.86
CA MET A 1 0.74 5.00 15.98
C MET A 1 1.06 5.25 14.53
N ASP A 2 1.16 4.20 13.80
CA ASP A 2 1.78 4.27 12.48
C ASP A 2 0.75 4.34 11.36
N LEU A 3 -0.24 5.20 11.53
CA LEU A 3 -1.29 5.42 10.55
C LEU A 3 -0.96 6.63 9.68
N ILE A 4 -0.89 6.40 8.39
CA ILE A 4 -0.65 7.44 7.40
C ILE A 4 -1.98 7.76 6.71
N LYS A 5 -2.41 9.00 6.79
CA LYS A 5 -3.63 9.44 6.11
C LYS A 5 -3.26 10.06 4.78
N VAL A 6 -3.87 9.55 3.71
CA VAL A 6 -3.58 9.97 2.34
C VAL A 6 -4.80 10.66 1.75
N SER A 7 -4.58 11.76 1.07
CA SER A 7 -5.61 12.46 0.33
C SER A 7 -5.33 12.40 -1.16
N ALA A 8 -6.30 12.84 -1.96
CA ALA A 8 -6.13 12.89 -3.41
C ALA A 8 -4.98 13.81 -3.84
N THR A 9 -4.61 14.76 -2.97
CA THR A 9 -3.54 15.72 -3.26
C THR A 9 -2.22 15.38 -2.57
N SER A 10 -2.16 14.27 -1.84
CA SER A 10 -0.92 13.85 -1.19
C SER A 10 0.15 13.55 -2.23
N ARG A 11 1.39 13.93 -1.91
CA ARG A 11 2.52 13.67 -2.81
C ARG A 11 2.92 12.21 -2.69
N THR A 12 2.93 11.52 -3.80
CA THR A 12 3.25 10.10 -3.85
C THR A 12 4.60 9.79 -3.23
N SER A 13 5.62 10.58 -3.57
CA SER A 13 6.98 10.33 -3.05
C SER A 13 7.07 10.54 -1.54
N ALA A 14 6.37 11.53 -1.02
CA ALA A 14 6.37 11.80 0.43
C ALA A 14 5.67 10.67 1.18
N VAL A 15 4.53 10.22 0.68
CA VAL A 15 3.80 9.09 1.29
C VAL A 15 4.63 7.82 1.23
N ALA A 16 5.28 7.56 0.09
CA ALA A 16 6.13 6.39 -0.07
C ALA A 16 7.29 6.39 0.91
N GLY A 17 7.92 7.54 1.10
CA GLY A 17 9.00 7.67 2.08
C GLY A 17 8.51 7.39 3.51
N ALA A 18 7.32 7.88 3.85
CA ALA A 18 6.73 7.63 5.16
C ALA A 18 6.43 6.14 5.36
N ILE A 19 5.85 5.48 4.36
CA ILE A 19 5.56 4.04 4.43
C ILE A 19 6.86 3.27 4.64
N ALA A 20 7.86 3.53 3.82
CA ALA A 20 9.13 2.81 3.91
C ALA A 20 9.81 3.03 5.26
N GLY A 21 9.81 4.27 5.75
CA GLY A 21 10.41 4.58 7.05
C GLY A 21 9.73 3.85 8.20
N ILE A 22 8.40 3.82 8.19
CA ILE A 22 7.65 3.15 9.26
C ILE A 22 7.86 1.64 9.20
N VAL A 23 7.85 1.05 8.00
CA VAL A 23 8.10 -0.40 7.88
C VAL A 23 9.49 -0.77 8.36
N ARG A 24 10.50 0.04 8.02
CA ARG A 24 11.87 -0.21 8.50
C ARG A 24 11.95 -0.19 10.02
N GLU A 25 11.24 0.73 10.63
CA GLU A 25 11.34 0.98 12.07
C GLU A 25 10.41 0.08 12.88
N HIS A 26 9.17 -0.09 12.43
CA HIS A 26 8.12 -0.77 13.20
C HIS A 26 7.65 -2.08 12.60
N HIS A 27 8.12 -2.45 11.42
CA HIS A 27 7.75 -3.68 10.71
C HIS A 27 6.26 -3.75 10.38
N ARG A 28 5.60 -2.62 10.30
CA ARG A 28 4.19 -2.54 9.94
C ARG A 28 3.84 -1.08 9.71
N ALA A 29 3.09 -0.83 8.66
CA ALA A 29 2.52 0.48 8.39
C ALA A 29 1.06 0.32 8.00
N GLU A 30 0.24 1.31 8.36
CA GLU A 30 -1.15 1.35 7.93
C GLU A 30 -1.40 2.65 7.19
N VAL A 31 -2.06 2.55 6.06
CA VAL A 31 -2.39 3.68 5.21
C VAL A 31 -3.90 3.75 5.09
N GLN A 32 -4.46 4.94 5.30
CA GLN A 32 -5.90 5.16 5.23
C GLN A 32 -6.19 6.16 4.12
N ALA A 33 -7.15 5.82 3.28
CA ALA A 33 -7.56 6.68 2.18
C ALA A 33 -9.08 6.66 2.03
N ILE A 34 -9.68 7.83 1.87
CA ILE A 34 -11.12 7.99 1.64
C ILE A 34 -11.31 8.59 0.26
N GLY A 35 -12.07 7.88 -0.58
CA GLY A 35 -12.37 8.32 -1.94
C GLY A 35 -11.38 7.81 -2.96
N ALA A 36 -11.82 7.76 -4.21
CA ALA A 36 -11.07 7.13 -5.30
C ALA A 36 -9.71 7.80 -5.54
N GLY A 37 -9.65 9.13 -5.49
CA GLY A 37 -8.40 9.86 -5.72
C GLY A 37 -7.37 9.56 -4.64
N ALA A 38 -7.80 9.51 -3.37
CA ALA A 38 -6.91 9.20 -2.27
C ALA A 38 -6.41 7.75 -2.35
N VAL A 39 -7.30 6.81 -2.68
CA VAL A 39 -6.91 5.40 -2.84
C VAL A 39 -5.89 5.26 -3.96
N ASN A 40 -6.10 5.94 -5.07
CA ASN A 40 -5.14 5.90 -6.17
C ASN A 40 -3.76 6.40 -5.75
N GLN A 41 -3.70 7.51 -5.01
CA GLN A 41 -2.43 8.03 -4.51
C GLN A 41 -1.78 7.07 -3.51
N ALA A 42 -2.58 6.44 -2.65
CA ALA A 42 -2.07 5.48 -1.68
C ALA A 42 -1.45 4.26 -2.37
N VAL A 43 -2.11 3.74 -3.40
CA VAL A 43 -1.60 2.57 -4.14
C VAL A 43 -0.31 2.92 -4.87
N LYS A 44 -0.25 4.07 -5.52
CA LYS A 44 0.98 4.51 -6.20
C LYS A 44 2.13 4.66 -5.20
N ALA A 45 1.85 5.24 -4.04
CA ALA A 45 2.86 5.41 -3.00
C ALA A 45 3.34 4.05 -2.48
N LEU A 46 2.43 3.09 -2.34
CA LEU A 46 2.79 1.74 -1.92
C LEU A 46 3.73 1.08 -2.91
N VAL A 47 3.45 1.19 -4.21
CA VAL A 47 4.32 0.63 -5.24
C VAL A 47 5.72 1.24 -5.13
N LEU A 48 5.81 2.54 -4.95
CA LEU A 48 7.09 3.22 -4.82
C LEU A 48 7.81 2.82 -3.54
N ALA A 49 7.09 2.73 -2.42
CA ALA A 49 7.65 2.28 -1.15
C ALA A 49 8.20 0.85 -1.25
N THR A 50 7.50 -0.02 -1.97
CA THR A 50 7.95 -1.40 -2.21
C THR A 50 9.31 -1.40 -2.89
N THR A 51 9.52 -0.53 -3.86
CA THR A 51 10.81 -0.38 -4.54
C THR A 51 11.90 0.05 -3.57
N TYR A 52 11.63 1.04 -2.73
CA TYR A 52 12.60 1.50 -1.73
C TYR A 52 12.98 0.37 -0.77
N LEU A 53 11.99 -0.37 -0.30
CA LEU A 53 12.22 -1.44 0.69
C LEU A 53 12.97 -2.62 0.09
N LYS A 54 12.73 -2.93 -1.18
CA LYS A 54 13.49 -3.99 -1.86
C LYS A 54 14.99 -3.71 -1.88
N ASN A 55 15.35 -2.45 -2.01
CA ASN A 55 16.77 -2.06 -1.99
C ASN A 55 17.42 -2.37 -0.65
N ASP A 56 16.62 -2.46 0.41
CA ASP A 56 17.09 -2.83 1.74
C ASP A 56 16.88 -4.32 2.04
N GLY A 57 16.48 -5.09 1.03
CA GLY A 57 16.19 -6.51 1.22
C GLY A 57 14.89 -6.80 1.93
N ILE A 58 14.00 -5.82 2.02
CA ILE A 58 12.71 -5.98 2.70
C ILE A 58 11.62 -6.15 1.67
N PHE A 59 10.93 -7.28 1.71
CA PHE A 59 9.80 -7.58 0.85
C PHE A 59 8.53 -7.47 1.67
N VAL A 60 7.54 -6.76 1.14
CA VAL A 60 6.31 -6.49 1.89
C VAL A 60 5.10 -7.06 1.18
N SER A 61 4.09 -7.37 1.97
CA SER A 61 2.76 -7.68 1.49
C SER A 61 1.79 -6.64 2.01
N CYS A 62 0.67 -6.52 1.32
CA CYS A 62 -0.35 -5.55 1.68
C CYS A 62 -1.71 -6.22 1.71
N VAL A 63 -2.45 -5.99 2.79
CA VAL A 63 -3.82 -6.46 2.92
C VAL A 63 -4.73 -5.24 2.96
N PRO A 64 -5.59 -5.06 1.95
CA PRO A 64 -6.57 -3.98 1.99
C PRO A 64 -7.78 -4.38 2.81
N GLU A 65 -8.33 -3.42 3.53
CA GLU A 65 -9.52 -3.61 4.38
C GLU A 65 -10.40 -2.37 4.29
N PHE A 66 -11.68 -2.57 4.56
CA PHE A 66 -12.55 -1.42 4.82
C PHE A 66 -12.37 -0.96 6.26
N ALA A 67 -12.51 0.33 6.48
CA ALA A 67 -12.50 0.90 7.81
C ALA A 67 -13.51 2.03 7.87
N ASP A 68 -14.26 2.10 8.96
CA ASP A 68 -15.19 3.21 9.16
C ASP A 68 -14.47 4.33 9.89
N VAL A 69 -14.58 5.53 9.36
CA VAL A 69 -13.95 6.72 9.91
C VAL A 69 -15.01 7.77 10.15
N THR A 70 -15.03 8.34 11.35
CA THR A 70 -15.97 9.41 11.67
C THR A 70 -15.30 10.76 11.41
N ILE A 71 -15.90 11.54 10.53
CA ILE A 71 -15.44 12.88 10.19
C ILE A 71 -16.63 13.81 10.32
N GLU A 72 -16.51 14.82 11.18
CA GLU A 72 -17.56 15.81 11.40
C GLU A 72 -18.92 15.14 11.65
N ASP A 73 -18.93 14.19 12.57
CA ASP A 73 -20.12 13.43 12.99
C ASP A 73 -20.73 12.55 11.90
N LYS A 74 -20.02 12.37 10.77
CA LYS A 74 -20.46 11.49 9.71
C LYS A 74 -19.49 10.32 9.58
N VAL A 75 -20.06 9.13 9.42
CA VAL A 75 -19.26 7.93 9.21
C VAL A 75 -18.96 7.80 7.73
N ARG A 76 -17.68 7.69 7.39
CA ARG A 76 -17.20 7.49 6.03
C ARG A 76 -16.49 6.16 5.96
N THR A 77 -16.67 5.46 4.85
CA THR A 77 -15.95 4.23 4.62
C THR A 77 -14.61 4.55 3.95
N ALA A 78 -13.54 4.14 4.59
CA ALA A 78 -12.19 4.28 4.07
C ALA A 78 -11.66 2.94 3.60
N ILE A 79 -10.63 3.00 2.78
CA ILE A 79 -9.78 1.85 2.50
C ILE A 79 -8.55 1.98 3.39
N LYS A 80 -8.23 0.92 4.10
CA LYS A 80 -7.02 0.82 4.90
C LYS A 80 -6.11 -0.22 4.28
N LEU A 81 -4.87 0.15 4.02
CA LEU A 81 -3.86 -0.75 3.49
C LEU A 81 -2.94 -1.11 4.65
N VAL A 82 -2.89 -2.38 4.99
CA VAL A 82 -2.01 -2.89 6.05
C VAL A 82 -0.78 -3.48 5.38
N ILE A 83 0.37 -2.92 5.66
CA ILE A 83 1.62 -3.24 5.00
C ILE A 83 2.58 -3.84 6.01
N GLU A 84 3.02 -5.06 5.76
CA GLU A 84 3.92 -5.79 6.65
C GLU A 84 5.00 -6.49 5.85
N PRO A 85 6.20 -6.69 6.43
CA PRO A 85 7.20 -7.50 5.78
C PRO A 85 6.63 -8.90 5.48
N SER A 86 6.91 -9.38 4.29
CA SER A 86 6.50 -10.70 3.90
C SER A 86 7.35 -11.72 4.65
N ALA A 87 6.71 -12.67 5.28
CA ALA A 87 7.40 -13.70 6.02
C ALA A 87 8.17 -14.66 5.10
N ASN A 88 7.81 -14.69 3.83
CA ASN A 88 8.35 -15.69 2.92
C ASN A 88 8.81 -15.08 1.60
N SER A 89 10.08 -14.68 1.57
CA SER A 89 10.67 -14.16 0.37
C SER A 89 10.86 -15.23 -0.71
N THR A 90 10.78 -16.52 -0.35
CA THR A 90 10.87 -17.59 -1.36
C THR A 90 9.67 -17.59 -2.28
N PHE A 91 8.59 -16.98 -1.87
CA PHE A 91 7.43 -16.83 -2.74
C PHE A 91 7.80 -16.13 -4.04
N SER A 92 8.66 -15.12 -3.96
CA SER A 92 9.07 -14.40 -5.15
C SER A 92 10.00 -15.23 -6.03
N SER A 93 10.74 -16.18 -5.46
CA SER A 93 11.68 -17.02 -6.24
C SER A 93 10.99 -18.18 -6.97
N ILE A 94 9.88 -18.69 -6.40
CA ILE A 94 9.04 -19.67 -7.11
C ILE A 94 7.85 -18.97 -7.75
N GLY A 95 7.78 -17.68 -7.57
CA GLY A 95 6.60 -16.91 -7.85
C GLY A 95 6.28 -16.78 -9.31
N TYR A 96 5.16 -16.17 -9.51
CA TYR A 96 4.64 -15.93 -10.83
C TYR A 96 5.52 -14.91 -11.51
N PRO A 97 6.02 -15.22 -12.71
CA PRO A 97 6.74 -14.21 -13.48
C PRO A 97 5.85 -12.98 -13.66
N ALA A 98 6.41 -11.80 -13.50
CA ALA A 98 5.64 -10.58 -13.66
C ALA A 98 4.95 -10.50 -15.02
N HIS A 99 5.53 -11.11 -16.03
CA HIS A 99 4.99 -11.11 -17.37
C HIS A 99 3.98 -12.23 -17.64
N SER A 100 3.64 -13.03 -16.63
CA SER A 100 2.69 -14.12 -16.82
C SER A 100 1.25 -13.64 -17.03
N ILE A 101 0.95 -12.41 -16.61
CA ILE A 101 -0.36 -11.82 -16.79
C ILE A 101 -0.26 -10.82 -17.95
N ARG A 102 -1.01 -11.10 -19.00
CA ARG A 102 -1.08 -10.20 -20.14
C ARG A 102 -2.35 -9.38 -20.06
N THR A 103 -2.33 -8.18 -20.61
CA THR A 103 -3.51 -7.33 -20.64
C THR A 103 -4.70 -8.04 -21.27
N ALA A 104 -4.46 -8.85 -22.30
CA ALA A 104 -5.53 -9.59 -22.97
C ALA A 104 -6.20 -10.63 -22.08
N ASP A 105 -5.52 -11.06 -21.01
CA ASP A 105 -6.03 -12.07 -20.09
C ASP A 105 -6.83 -11.44 -18.95
N LEU A 106 -6.87 -10.12 -18.88
CA LEU A 106 -7.58 -9.42 -17.81
C LEU A 106 -9.00 -9.08 -18.25
N PRO A 107 -9.96 -9.11 -17.30
CA PRO A 107 -11.31 -8.69 -17.62
C PRO A 107 -11.34 -7.25 -18.12
N GLN A 108 -12.12 -7.00 -19.11
CA GLN A 108 -12.36 -5.64 -19.58
C GLN A 108 -13.42 -5.02 -18.69
N VAL A 109 -13.11 -3.87 -18.16
CA VAL A 109 -14.01 -3.16 -17.24
C VAL A 109 -14.57 -1.92 -17.89
#